data_04838cfc534dee83d7688fa7a1071b43
#
_entry.id   04838cfc534dee83d7688fa7a1071b43
#
_cell.length_a   1.000
_cell.length_b   1.000
_cell.length_c   1.000
_cell.angle_alpha   90.00
_cell.angle_beta   90.00
_cell.angle_gamma   90.00
#
_symmetry.space_group_name_H-M   'P 1'
#
loop_
_entity.id
_entity.type
_entity.pdbx_description
1 polymer ?
#
loop_
_entity_poly.entity_id
_entity_poly.type
_entity_poly.pdbx_seq_one_letter_code
_entity_poly.pdbx_strand_id
1 'polypeptide(L)'
;MTLAGLLADPLRVTQDSDTALEIENRPIRRAAIAAAVILVAITAGLAAIADGATGTGIVVLAMVGLIGWLYLHELVQLTQLRLDRDAGLARLRVTTLRGRREETCALADLHKVESVAHYGTAAGNDETRLVLICGSGPERREIVVPMFQPDPEEIAHLAGVINGWLSRSERTGPS
;
A
#
# COMPACT_ATOMS: atom_id res chain seq x y z
N MET A 1 -7.16 -8.21 20.16
CA MET A 1 -7.39 -7.52 18.87
C MET A 1 -6.59 -6.23 18.96
N THR A 2 -5.46 -6.14 18.27
CA THR A 2 -4.60 -4.96 18.30
C THR A 2 -5.15 -3.89 17.37
N LEU A 3 -4.96 -2.60 17.73
CA LEU A 3 -5.35 -1.45 16.88
C LEU A 3 -4.78 -1.56 15.47
N ALA A 4 -3.55 -2.11 15.33
CA ALA A 4 -2.92 -2.38 14.06
C ALA A 4 -3.73 -3.35 13.18
N GLY A 5 -4.31 -4.41 13.77
CA GLY A 5 -5.15 -5.36 13.03
C GLY A 5 -6.51 -4.79 12.58
N LEU A 6 -7.02 -3.75 13.28
CA LEU A 6 -8.23 -3.02 12.85
C LEU A 6 -7.95 -2.10 11.65
N LEU A 7 -6.72 -1.62 11.54
CA LEU A 7 -6.27 -0.71 10.48
C LEU A 7 -5.65 -1.45 9.28
N ALA A 8 -5.41 -2.76 9.38
CA ALA A 8 -4.88 -3.55 8.27
C ALA A 8 -5.94 -3.70 7.18
N ASP A 9 -5.68 -3.14 6.01
CA ASP A 9 -6.44 -3.42 4.79
C ASP A 9 -5.70 -4.54 4.03
N PRO A 10 -6.32 -5.73 3.91
CA PRO A 10 -5.65 -6.85 3.26
C PRO A 10 -5.42 -6.57 1.78
N LEU A 11 -4.28 -7.01 1.29
CA LEU A 11 -4.01 -7.09 -0.13
C LEU A 11 -4.95 -8.13 -0.77
N ARG A 12 -5.60 -7.74 -1.83
CA ARG A 12 -6.53 -8.63 -2.54
C ARG A 12 -6.02 -8.93 -3.92
N VAL A 13 -5.97 -10.20 -4.24
CA VAL A 13 -5.84 -10.64 -5.62
C VAL A 13 -7.21 -10.41 -6.28
N THR A 14 -7.28 -9.43 -7.17
CA THR A 14 -8.53 -9.04 -7.85
C THR A 14 -8.70 -9.82 -9.15
N GLN A 15 -7.60 -10.23 -9.76
CA GLN A 15 -7.59 -11.08 -10.94
C GLN A 15 -6.43 -12.07 -10.85
N ASP A 16 -6.72 -13.36 -11.05
CA ASP A 16 -5.72 -14.43 -11.24
C ASP A 16 -6.15 -15.23 -12.45
N SER A 17 -5.53 -14.96 -13.58
CA SER A 17 -5.72 -15.67 -14.84
C SER A 17 -4.36 -16.06 -15.42
N ASP A 18 -4.34 -16.91 -16.43
CA ASP A 18 -3.09 -17.30 -17.08
C ASP A 18 -2.40 -16.12 -17.76
N THR A 19 -3.15 -15.10 -18.18
CA THR A 19 -2.62 -13.93 -18.90
C THR A 19 -2.42 -12.70 -18.03
N ALA A 20 -3.13 -12.58 -16.90
CA ALA A 20 -3.02 -11.40 -16.04
C ALA A 20 -3.19 -11.76 -14.55
N LEU A 21 -2.33 -11.14 -13.74
CA LEU A 21 -2.44 -11.15 -12.28
C LEU A 21 -2.55 -9.70 -11.81
N GLU A 22 -3.62 -9.40 -11.05
CA GLU A 22 -3.83 -8.07 -10.49
C GLU A 22 -3.99 -8.16 -8.97
N ILE A 23 -3.19 -7.36 -8.28
CA ILE A 23 -3.20 -7.26 -6.81
C ILE A 23 -3.47 -5.81 -6.46
N GLU A 24 -4.48 -5.59 -5.62
CA GLU A 24 -4.91 -4.25 -5.21
C GLU A 24 -4.96 -4.14 -3.69
N ASN A 25 -4.45 -3.00 -3.20
CA ASN A 25 -4.63 -2.57 -1.83
C ASN A 25 -5.53 -1.33 -1.81
N ARG A 26 -6.75 -1.47 -1.28
CA ARG A 26 -7.70 -0.35 -1.10
C ARG A 26 -7.82 -0.01 0.38
N PRO A 27 -7.33 1.13 0.82
CA PRO A 27 -7.37 1.54 2.23
C PRO A 27 -8.77 2.03 2.66
N ILE A 28 -9.84 1.27 2.34
CA ILE A 28 -11.22 1.68 2.60
C ILE A 28 -11.50 1.75 4.10
N ARG A 29 -11.04 0.75 4.86
CA ARG A 29 -11.28 0.70 6.31
C ARG A 29 -10.56 1.83 7.03
N ARG A 30 -9.30 2.07 6.67
CA ARG A 30 -8.50 3.17 7.25
C ARG A 30 -9.11 4.52 6.94
N ALA A 31 -9.50 4.75 5.69
CA ALA A 31 -10.15 5.98 5.28
C ALA A 31 -11.46 6.20 6.05
N ALA A 32 -12.26 5.16 6.24
CA ALA A 32 -13.50 5.24 7.01
C ALA A 32 -13.25 5.55 8.50
N ILE A 33 -12.28 4.87 9.13
CA ILE A 33 -11.93 5.11 10.54
C ILE A 33 -11.37 6.53 10.70
N ALA A 34 -10.46 6.96 9.83
CA ALA A 34 -9.91 8.31 9.87
C ALA A 34 -11.01 9.38 9.71
N ALA A 35 -11.92 9.17 8.76
CA ALA A 35 -13.07 10.07 8.57
C ALA A 35 -13.97 10.13 9.81
N ALA A 36 -14.26 8.99 10.45
CA ALA A 36 -15.06 8.93 11.67
C ALA A 36 -14.36 9.67 12.82
N VAL A 37 -13.08 9.46 13.03
CA VAL A 37 -12.29 10.15 14.08
C VAL A 37 -12.27 11.66 13.85
N ILE A 38 -12.03 12.09 12.61
CA ILE A 38 -12.05 13.51 12.24
C ILE A 38 -13.44 14.10 12.51
N LEU A 39 -14.51 13.42 12.13
CA LEU A 39 -15.89 13.90 12.36
C LEU A 39 -16.19 14.06 13.84
N VAL A 40 -15.82 13.08 14.68
CA VAL A 40 -16.00 13.15 16.13
C VAL A 40 -15.21 14.32 16.71
N ALA A 41 -13.98 14.52 16.29
CA ALA A 41 -13.15 15.61 16.81
C ALA A 41 -13.65 17.00 16.35
N ILE A 42 -14.17 17.12 15.13
CA ILE A 42 -14.83 18.36 14.66
C ILE A 42 -16.06 18.65 15.50
N THR A 43 -16.92 17.64 15.74
CA THR A 43 -18.14 17.82 16.57
C THR A 43 -17.79 18.22 17.99
N ALA A 44 -16.76 17.62 18.59
CA ALA A 44 -16.29 17.99 19.92
C ALA A 44 -15.74 19.43 19.97
N GLY A 45 -14.97 19.85 18.96
CA GLY A 45 -14.46 21.21 18.85
C GLY A 45 -15.57 22.25 18.72
N LEU A 46 -16.58 21.96 17.90
CA LEU A 46 -17.75 22.84 17.74
C LEU A 46 -18.60 22.91 19.01
N ALA A 47 -18.80 21.80 19.70
CA ALA A 47 -19.50 21.75 20.98
C ALA A 47 -18.79 22.60 22.04
N ALA A 48 -17.45 22.49 22.15
CA ALA A 48 -16.67 23.32 23.06
C ALA A 48 -16.82 24.83 22.79
N ILE A 49 -16.90 25.22 21.52
CA ILE A 49 -17.17 26.62 21.16
C ILE A 49 -18.57 27.03 21.59
N ALA A 50 -19.58 26.20 21.38
CA ALA A 50 -20.96 26.46 21.76
C ALA A 50 -21.14 26.61 23.29
N ASP A 51 -20.39 25.81 24.06
CA ASP A 51 -20.36 25.88 25.54
C ASP A 51 -19.53 27.03 26.10
N GLY A 52 -19.02 27.94 25.24
CA GLY A 52 -18.24 29.13 25.64
C GLY A 52 -16.74 28.88 25.78
N ALA A 53 -16.23 27.65 25.63
CA ALA A 53 -14.82 27.32 25.66
C ALA A 53 -14.16 27.58 24.28
N THR A 54 -14.35 28.76 23.73
CA THR A 54 -13.96 29.10 22.34
C THR A 54 -12.48 28.81 22.04
N GLY A 55 -11.58 29.15 22.99
CA GLY A 55 -10.14 28.91 22.82
C GLY A 55 -9.82 27.42 22.66
N THR A 56 -10.41 26.59 23.50
CA THR A 56 -10.25 25.11 23.43
C THR A 56 -10.79 24.56 22.12
N GLY A 57 -11.99 24.99 21.71
CA GLY A 57 -12.60 24.54 20.48
C GLY A 57 -11.76 24.87 19.23
N ILE A 58 -11.22 26.08 19.17
CA ILE A 58 -10.34 26.52 18.06
C ILE A 58 -9.07 25.67 18.03
N VAL A 59 -8.42 25.41 19.17
CA VAL A 59 -7.21 24.57 19.24
C VAL A 59 -7.51 23.16 18.76
N VAL A 60 -8.62 22.56 19.21
CA VAL A 60 -9.03 21.22 18.75
C VAL A 60 -9.22 21.19 17.23
N LEU A 61 -9.95 22.15 16.67
CA LEU A 61 -10.20 22.21 15.22
C LEU A 61 -8.91 22.45 14.43
N ALA A 62 -7.99 23.29 14.93
CA ALA A 62 -6.71 23.51 14.29
C ALA A 62 -5.82 22.25 14.31
N MET A 63 -5.79 21.54 15.44
CA MET A 63 -5.06 20.26 15.55
C MET A 63 -5.66 19.20 14.61
N VAL A 64 -6.97 19.07 14.56
CA VAL A 64 -7.65 18.12 13.67
C VAL A 64 -7.35 18.45 12.21
N GLY A 65 -7.39 19.73 11.84
CA GLY A 65 -7.02 20.18 10.50
C GLY A 65 -5.58 19.85 10.14
N LEU A 66 -4.63 20.12 11.05
CA LEU A 66 -3.22 19.84 10.84
C LEU A 66 -2.93 18.33 10.76
N ILE A 67 -3.42 17.57 11.73
CA ILE A 67 -3.23 16.11 11.78
C ILE A 67 -3.95 15.47 10.58
N GLY A 68 -5.19 15.88 10.29
CA GLY A 68 -5.91 15.40 9.12
C GLY A 68 -5.15 15.67 7.83
N TRP A 69 -4.61 16.88 7.66
CA TRP A 69 -3.80 17.22 6.48
C TRP A 69 -2.54 16.36 6.33
N LEU A 70 -1.83 16.12 7.43
CA LEU A 70 -0.60 15.33 7.43
C LEU A 70 -0.86 13.83 7.18
N TYR A 71 -1.86 13.26 7.86
CA TYR A 71 -2.12 11.82 7.85
C TYR A 71 -3.06 11.35 6.75
N LEU A 72 -4.06 12.14 6.33
CA LEU A 72 -4.94 11.77 5.21
C LEU A 72 -4.15 11.48 3.94
N HIS A 73 -3.02 12.15 3.79
CA HIS A 73 -2.15 11.99 2.64
C HIS A 73 -1.48 10.60 2.59
N GLU A 74 -1.08 10.07 3.74
CA GLU A 74 -0.46 8.74 3.84
C GLU A 74 -1.51 7.62 3.94
N LEU A 75 -2.65 7.89 4.56
CA LEU A 75 -3.71 6.92 4.79
C LEU A 75 -4.50 6.55 3.51
N VAL A 76 -4.57 7.45 2.52
CA VAL A 76 -5.32 7.24 1.28
C VAL A 76 -4.35 6.95 0.13
N GLN A 77 -3.56 5.89 0.29
CA GLN A 77 -2.69 5.39 -0.77
C GLN A 77 -3.27 4.13 -1.38
N LEU A 78 -3.69 4.22 -2.65
CA LEU A 78 -4.12 3.07 -3.43
C LEU A 78 -2.92 2.51 -4.20
N THR A 79 -2.58 1.26 -3.92
CA THR A 79 -1.51 0.56 -4.62
C THR A 79 -2.11 -0.56 -5.48
N GLN A 80 -1.79 -0.57 -6.76
CA GLN A 80 -2.20 -1.57 -7.73
C GLN A 80 -0.95 -2.13 -8.41
N LEU A 81 -0.76 -3.45 -8.31
CA LEU A 81 0.25 -4.18 -9.05
C LEU A 81 -0.45 -5.05 -10.09
N ARG A 82 -0.15 -4.82 -11.37
CA ARG A 82 -0.67 -5.60 -12.49
C ARG A 82 0.49 -6.22 -13.27
N LEU A 83 0.44 -7.52 -13.41
CA LEU A 83 1.30 -8.31 -14.27
C LEU A 83 0.45 -8.73 -15.48
N ASP A 84 0.89 -8.43 -16.69
CA ASP A 84 0.12 -8.66 -17.91
C ASP A 84 1.04 -9.31 -18.95
N ARG A 85 0.74 -10.58 -19.30
CA ARG A 85 1.53 -11.34 -20.27
C ARG A 85 1.30 -10.89 -21.71
N ASP A 86 0.07 -10.50 -22.02
CA ASP A 86 -0.27 -10.06 -23.37
C ASP A 86 0.43 -8.74 -23.70
N ALA A 87 0.55 -7.87 -22.69
CA ALA A 87 1.32 -6.63 -22.80
C ALA A 87 2.83 -6.82 -22.57
N GLY A 88 3.26 -7.94 -22.00
CA GLY A 88 4.65 -8.20 -21.61
C GLY A 88 5.18 -7.28 -20.50
N LEU A 89 4.30 -6.74 -19.65
CA LEU A 89 4.62 -5.68 -18.68
C LEU A 89 4.15 -6.02 -17.27
N ALA A 90 5.02 -5.70 -16.32
CA ALA A 90 4.66 -5.53 -14.92
C ALA A 90 4.48 -4.03 -14.64
N ARG A 91 3.33 -3.64 -14.11
CA ARG A 91 2.95 -2.25 -13.87
C ARG A 91 2.56 -2.05 -12.42
N LEU A 92 3.30 -1.22 -11.72
CA LEU A 92 2.98 -0.75 -10.38
C LEU A 92 2.40 0.66 -10.45
N ARG A 93 1.17 0.82 -10.01
CA ARG A 93 0.47 2.10 -9.93
C ARG A 93 0.21 2.45 -8.48
N VAL A 94 0.68 3.61 -8.08
CA VAL A 94 0.44 4.18 -6.75
C VAL A 94 -0.32 5.48 -6.92
N THR A 95 -1.54 5.53 -6.40
CA THR A 95 -2.38 6.73 -6.43
C THR A 95 -2.50 7.28 -5.01
N THR A 96 -2.13 8.52 -4.85
CA THR A 96 -2.24 9.27 -3.59
C THR A 96 -3.09 10.53 -3.81
N LEU A 97 -3.45 11.22 -2.76
CA LEU A 97 -4.17 12.51 -2.87
C LEU A 97 -3.38 13.60 -3.64
N ARG A 98 -2.04 13.48 -3.71
CA ARG A 98 -1.16 14.44 -4.41
C ARG A 98 -0.92 14.11 -5.86
N GLY A 99 -1.29 12.91 -6.30
CA GLY A 99 -1.09 12.50 -7.68
C GLY A 99 -0.92 11.00 -7.84
N ARG A 100 -0.57 10.62 -9.05
CA ARG A 100 -0.39 9.24 -9.47
C ARG A 100 1.07 9.02 -9.90
N ARG A 101 1.68 7.99 -9.35
CA ARG A 101 2.98 7.47 -9.78
C ARG A 101 2.76 6.11 -10.43
N GLU A 102 3.45 5.90 -11.52
CA GLU A 102 3.41 4.63 -12.25
C GLU A 102 4.84 4.19 -12.55
N GLU A 103 5.16 2.94 -12.19
CA GLU A 103 6.42 2.32 -12.51
C GLU A 103 6.14 1.05 -13.33
N THR A 104 6.92 0.86 -14.37
CA THR A 104 6.79 -0.27 -15.27
C THR A 104 8.10 -1.01 -15.40
N CYS A 105 8.02 -2.32 -15.53
CA CYS A 105 9.12 -3.21 -15.83
C CYS A 105 8.68 -4.20 -16.91
N ALA A 106 9.55 -4.54 -17.85
CA ALA A 106 9.23 -5.62 -18.77
C ALA A 106 9.10 -6.94 -17.99
N LEU A 107 8.09 -7.72 -18.31
CA LEU A 107 7.85 -8.97 -17.60
C LEU A 107 8.99 -9.97 -17.81
N ALA A 108 9.67 -9.89 -18.97
CA ALA A 108 10.86 -10.68 -19.27
C ALA A 108 12.06 -10.32 -18.35
N ASP A 109 12.11 -9.10 -17.84
CA ASP A 109 13.16 -8.62 -16.94
C ASP A 109 12.81 -8.86 -15.47
N LEU A 110 11.55 -9.22 -15.17
CA LEU A 110 11.11 -9.51 -13.80
C LEU A 110 11.54 -10.91 -13.39
N HIS A 111 12.64 -11.00 -12.66
CA HIS A 111 13.20 -12.30 -12.24
C HIS A 111 12.46 -12.93 -11.07
N LYS A 112 12.13 -12.13 -10.07
CA LYS A 112 11.43 -12.61 -8.87
C LYS A 112 10.86 -11.47 -8.06
N VAL A 113 9.97 -11.83 -7.16
CA VAL A 113 9.44 -10.96 -6.12
C VAL A 113 9.88 -11.48 -4.76
N GLU A 114 10.44 -10.62 -3.96
CA GLU A 114 10.95 -10.98 -2.63
C GLU A 114 10.23 -10.20 -1.53
N SER A 115 10.10 -10.86 -0.40
CA SER A 115 9.75 -10.26 0.88
C SER A 115 11.05 -9.90 1.58
N VAL A 116 11.33 -8.61 1.71
CA VAL A 116 12.58 -8.12 2.30
C VAL A 116 12.27 -7.43 3.63
N ALA A 117 12.89 -7.92 4.72
CA ALA A 117 12.85 -7.23 5.99
C ALA A 117 13.75 -5.99 5.93
N HIS A 118 13.18 -4.82 6.17
CA HIS A 118 13.91 -3.57 6.25
C HIS A 118 14.06 -3.16 7.70
N TYR A 119 15.29 -3.23 8.21
CA TYR A 119 15.64 -2.80 9.56
C TYR A 119 15.72 -1.27 9.58
N GLY A 120 14.66 -0.63 10.05
CA GLY A 120 14.64 0.82 10.23
C GLY A 120 15.55 1.25 11.37
N THR A 121 16.49 2.15 11.11
CA THR A 121 17.47 2.64 12.09
C THR A 121 16.88 3.53 13.19
N ALA A 122 15.62 3.88 13.17
CA ALA A 122 15.05 4.94 14.02
C ALA A 122 13.82 4.55 14.83
N ALA A 123 13.42 3.35 15.05
CA ALA A 123 12.35 3.02 16.02
C ALA A 123 12.08 1.52 16.21
N GLY A 124 12.98 0.62 15.82
CA GLY A 124 12.78 -0.82 16.09
C GLY A 124 11.58 -1.45 15.37
N ASN A 125 11.05 -0.80 14.36
CA ASN A 125 10.01 -1.39 13.52
C ASN A 125 10.66 -2.08 12.34
N ASP A 126 10.76 -3.40 12.44
CA ASP A 126 11.10 -4.25 11.30
C ASP A 126 9.92 -4.20 10.31
N GLU A 127 10.06 -3.42 9.26
CA GLU A 127 9.07 -3.36 8.20
C GLU A 127 9.42 -4.39 7.11
N THR A 128 8.53 -5.32 6.86
CA THR A 128 8.65 -6.22 5.72
C THR A 128 8.08 -5.54 4.48
N ARG A 129 8.83 -5.55 3.38
CA ARG A 129 8.42 -4.91 2.12
C ARG A 129 8.41 -5.91 0.98
N LEU A 130 7.43 -5.77 0.10
CA LEU A 130 7.40 -6.51 -1.16
C LEU A 130 8.26 -5.78 -2.18
N VAL A 131 9.24 -6.48 -2.75
CA VAL A 131 10.20 -5.90 -3.70
C VAL A 131 10.18 -6.72 -4.99
N LEU A 132 9.95 -6.04 -6.12
CA LEU A 132 10.11 -6.63 -7.44
C LEU A 132 11.53 -6.42 -7.92
N ILE A 133 12.20 -7.50 -8.32
CA ILE A 133 13.57 -7.47 -8.83
C ILE A 133 13.52 -7.54 -10.34
N CYS A 134 13.78 -6.39 -10.97
CA CYS A 134 13.79 -6.22 -12.42
C CYS A 134 15.21 -6.05 -12.93
N GLY A 135 15.53 -6.71 -14.05
CA GLY A 135 16.85 -6.65 -14.67
C GLY A 135 17.87 -7.56 -14.00
N SER A 136 19.00 -7.75 -14.66
CA SER A 136 20.13 -8.58 -14.20
C SER A 136 21.46 -7.80 -14.23
N GLY A 137 22.39 -8.20 -13.36
CA GLY A 137 23.71 -7.57 -13.31
C GLY A 137 23.67 -6.10 -12.91
N PRO A 138 24.40 -5.21 -13.64
CA PRO A 138 24.49 -3.78 -13.30
C PRO A 138 23.18 -3.00 -13.54
N GLU A 139 22.25 -3.56 -14.32
CA GLU A 139 20.94 -2.96 -14.60
C GLU A 139 19.84 -3.41 -13.62
N ARG A 140 20.23 -4.15 -12.60
CA ARG A 140 19.30 -4.60 -11.56
C ARG A 140 18.64 -3.39 -10.89
N ARG A 141 17.32 -3.36 -10.97
CA ARG A 141 16.47 -2.34 -10.35
C ARG A 141 15.51 -3.00 -9.37
N GLU A 142 15.42 -2.43 -8.20
CA GLU A 142 14.48 -2.86 -7.17
C GLU A 142 13.30 -1.88 -7.13
N ILE A 143 12.10 -2.41 -7.38
CA ILE A 143 10.85 -1.64 -7.29
C ILE A 143 10.16 -2.07 -6.00
N VAL A 144 10.15 -1.17 -5.03
CA VAL A 144 9.46 -1.40 -3.75
C VAL A 144 7.98 -1.13 -3.92
N VAL A 145 7.15 -2.11 -3.57
CA VAL A 145 5.70 -1.93 -3.53
C VAL A 145 5.33 -1.26 -2.22
N PRO A 146 4.88 0.00 -2.24
CA PRO A 146 4.56 0.71 -1.02
C PRO A 146 3.27 0.15 -0.41
N MET A 147 3.37 -0.26 0.83
CA MET A 147 2.28 -0.79 1.64
C MET A 147 2.37 -0.18 3.02
N PHE A 148 1.23 0.01 3.66
CA PHE A 148 1.20 0.55 5.02
C PHE A 148 1.08 -0.59 6.03
N GLN A 149 2.09 -0.78 6.88
CA GLN A 149 2.13 -1.79 7.95
C GLN A 149 1.60 -3.16 7.51
N PRO A 150 2.17 -3.76 6.46
CA PRO A 150 1.73 -5.04 5.99
C PRO A 150 2.13 -6.14 6.97
N ASP A 151 1.31 -7.18 7.07
CA ASP A 151 1.66 -8.39 7.81
C ASP A 151 2.79 -9.12 7.07
N PRO A 152 3.91 -9.46 7.74
CA PRO A 152 5.01 -10.19 7.12
C PRO A 152 4.59 -11.52 6.49
N GLU A 153 3.64 -12.23 7.10
CA GLU A 153 3.10 -13.49 6.57
C GLU A 153 2.31 -13.24 5.28
N GLU A 154 1.53 -12.16 5.24
CA GLU A 154 0.75 -11.77 4.06
C GLU A 154 1.67 -11.41 2.89
N ILE A 155 2.76 -10.66 3.15
CA ILE A 155 3.76 -10.31 2.12
C ILE A 155 4.46 -11.56 1.59
N ALA A 156 4.87 -12.47 2.47
CA ALA A 156 5.52 -13.72 2.06
C ALA A 156 4.57 -14.58 1.21
N HIS A 157 3.29 -14.64 1.59
CA HIS A 157 2.26 -15.33 0.80
C HIS A 157 2.10 -14.71 -0.58
N LEU A 158 2.00 -13.38 -0.67
CA LEU A 158 1.88 -12.67 -1.95
C LEU A 158 3.10 -12.84 -2.86
N ALA A 159 4.30 -12.77 -2.29
CA ALA A 159 5.52 -13.06 -3.04
C ALA A 159 5.47 -14.48 -3.62
N GLY A 160 4.99 -15.46 -2.85
CA GLY A 160 4.77 -16.82 -3.30
C GLY A 160 3.75 -16.92 -4.44
N VAL A 161 2.62 -16.24 -4.34
CA VAL A 161 1.57 -16.20 -5.37
C VAL A 161 2.12 -15.61 -6.68
N ILE A 162 2.82 -14.47 -6.59
CA ILE A 162 3.39 -13.80 -7.77
C ILE A 162 4.46 -14.68 -8.43
N ASN A 163 5.39 -15.23 -7.65
CA ASN A 163 6.44 -16.12 -8.18
C ASN A 163 5.85 -17.41 -8.78
N GLY A 164 4.80 -17.97 -8.16
CA GLY A 164 4.07 -19.09 -8.69
C GLY A 164 3.38 -18.77 -10.02
N TRP A 165 2.83 -17.55 -10.16
CA TRP A 165 2.24 -17.10 -11.43
C TRP A 165 3.32 -16.90 -12.50
N LEU A 166 4.47 -16.32 -12.17
CA LEU A 166 5.60 -16.14 -13.09
C LEU A 166 6.11 -17.49 -13.60
N SER A 167 6.27 -18.48 -12.74
CA SER A 167 6.78 -19.82 -13.12
C SER A 167 5.79 -20.65 -13.95
N ARG A 168 4.49 -20.34 -13.92
CA ARG A 168 3.50 -20.98 -14.82
C ARG A 168 3.78 -20.67 -16.30
N SER A 169 4.39 -19.52 -16.60
CA SER A 169 4.71 -19.11 -17.98
C SER A 169 5.82 -19.94 -18.62
N GLU A 170 6.79 -20.37 -17.81
CA GLU A 170 7.94 -21.13 -18.32
C GLU A 170 7.56 -22.56 -18.77
N ARG A 171 6.44 -23.10 -18.24
CA ARG A 171 5.96 -24.44 -18.58
C ARG A 171 5.10 -24.50 -19.84
N THR A 172 4.61 -23.36 -20.32
CA THR A 172 3.72 -23.26 -21.48
C THR A 172 4.45 -22.81 -22.75
N GLY A 173 5.79 -22.73 -22.73
CA GLY A 173 6.62 -22.47 -23.91
C GLY A 173 6.40 -23.57 -24.97
N PRO A 174 6.39 -23.21 -26.27
CA PRO A 174 6.13 -24.16 -27.34
C PRO A 174 7.21 -25.27 -27.34
N SER A 175 6.74 -26.52 -27.22
CA SER A 175 7.51 -27.74 -27.49
C SER A 175 7.79 -27.92 -28.98
#